data_478545d429dfac198525da37ca0c587b
#
_entry.id   478545d429dfac198525da37ca0c587b
#
_cell.length_a   1.000
_cell.length_b   1.000
_cell.length_c   1.000
_cell.angle_alpha   90.00
_cell.angle_beta   90.00
_cell.angle_gamma   90.00
#
_symmetry.space_group_name_H-M   'P 1'
#
loop_
_entity.id
_entity.type
_entity.pdbx_description
1 polymer ?
#
loop_
_entity_poly.entity_id
_entity_poly.type
_entity_poly.pdbx_seq_one_letter_code
_entity_poly.pdbx_strand_id
1 'polypeptide(L)'
;MKEKIGGGSYKDVYVSPERPGEVTIEFKRKLDNGQIKSAYYLNKIAHLLFPDNVPLLSVAGNTKKSFLRRQKSIIRAERIEHDPGHAKMQQLRADKTSLDSGDTDFFTEQAKKENDPDVKEFINRAKVAGIFVDDGGVNYSKIPGGKVKYLDINPAWAYEGHTMILGFNADILAEAISNLPADKKGIAHGYFRNLNELVGLKQAELDLLNKGK
;
A
#
# COMPACT_ATOMS: atom_id res chain seq x y z
N MET A 1 16.74 13.15 14.19
CA MET A 1 17.18 12.08 13.26
C MET A 1 15.96 11.20 12.98
N LYS A 2 15.67 10.84 11.73
CA LYS A 2 14.54 9.95 11.41
C LYS A 2 14.91 8.50 11.78
N GLU A 3 14.08 7.84 12.55
CA GLU A 3 14.25 6.43 12.90
C GLU A 3 13.50 5.56 11.91
N LYS A 4 14.19 4.57 11.32
CA LYS A 4 13.57 3.59 10.43
C LYS A 4 12.91 2.50 11.27
N ILE A 5 11.60 2.31 11.09
CA ILE A 5 10.80 1.32 11.83
C ILE A 5 10.31 0.17 10.96
N GLY A 6 10.50 0.23 9.65
CA GLY A 6 10.08 -0.82 8.74
C GLY A 6 10.50 -0.57 7.30
N GLY A 7 10.16 -1.50 6.43
CA GLY A 7 10.43 -1.37 5.01
C GLY A 7 10.35 -2.70 4.27
N GLY A 8 10.47 -2.63 2.97
CA GLY A 8 10.42 -3.78 2.06
C GLY A 8 11.16 -3.48 0.76
N SER A 9 10.85 -4.23 -0.30
CA SER A 9 11.51 -4.12 -1.60
C SER A 9 11.34 -2.74 -2.25
N TYR A 10 10.22 -2.05 -2.00
CA TYR A 10 9.84 -0.82 -2.69
C TYR A 10 9.82 0.43 -1.81
N LYS A 11 9.77 0.29 -0.49
CA LYS A 11 9.59 1.42 0.44
C LYS A 11 10.37 1.22 1.73
N ASP A 12 10.70 2.33 2.39
CA ASP A 12 11.18 2.40 3.76
C ASP A 12 10.21 3.25 4.58
N VAL A 13 10.00 2.89 5.85
CA VAL A 13 9.07 3.53 6.77
C VAL A 13 9.84 4.10 7.96
N TYR A 14 9.60 5.38 8.24
CA TYR A 14 10.29 6.13 9.29
C TYR A 14 9.30 6.76 10.26
N VAL A 15 9.65 6.85 11.52
CA VAL A 15 8.91 7.68 12.50
C VAL A 15 9.05 9.15 12.12
N SER A 16 7.94 9.89 12.20
CA SER A 16 7.93 11.34 12.03
C SER A 16 8.10 12.00 13.40
N PRO A 17 9.26 12.58 13.73
CA PRO A 17 9.50 13.19 15.05
C PRO A 17 8.59 14.40 15.32
N GLU A 18 8.14 15.07 14.24
CA GLU A 18 7.25 16.23 14.34
C GLU A 18 5.77 15.85 14.52
N ARG A 19 5.43 14.59 14.29
CA ARG A 19 4.07 14.06 14.31
C ARG A 19 4.05 12.63 14.82
N PRO A 20 3.99 12.40 16.13
CA PRO A 20 4.16 11.08 16.73
C PRO A 20 3.07 10.07 16.32
N GLY A 21 1.91 10.54 15.87
CA GLY A 21 0.82 9.70 15.33
C GLY A 21 0.96 9.35 13.85
N GLU A 22 2.04 9.78 13.17
CA GLU A 22 2.26 9.55 11.75
C GLU A 22 3.61 8.90 11.48
N VAL A 23 3.68 8.15 10.39
CA VAL A 23 4.92 7.65 9.81
C VAL A 23 5.17 8.28 8.43
N THR A 24 6.43 8.37 8.06
CA THR A 24 6.85 8.81 6.73
C THR A 24 7.24 7.59 5.90
N ILE A 25 6.67 7.46 4.72
CA ILE A 25 6.97 6.40 3.76
C ILE A 25 7.78 7.00 2.62
N GLU A 26 9.01 6.51 2.44
CA GLU A 26 9.90 6.89 1.35
C GLU A 26 10.01 5.76 0.34
N PHE A 27 9.59 6.00 -0.91
CA PHE A 27 9.70 5.00 -1.95
C PHE A 27 11.12 4.92 -2.50
N LYS A 28 11.58 3.70 -2.71
CA LYS A 28 12.90 3.41 -3.31
C LYS A 28 12.85 3.71 -4.82
N ARG A 29 14.02 3.94 -5.42
CA ARG A 29 14.18 4.29 -6.84
C ARG A 29 13.61 3.29 -7.87
N LYS A 30 13.15 2.13 -7.42
CA LYS A 30 12.58 1.08 -8.28
C LYS A 30 11.18 1.42 -8.81
N LEU A 31 10.49 2.39 -8.20
CA LEU A 31 9.16 2.82 -8.63
C LEU A 31 9.25 4.15 -9.37
N ASP A 32 8.49 4.28 -10.44
CA ASP A 32 8.28 5.54 -11.13
C ASP A 32 7.23 6.41 -10.41
N ASN A 33 7.15 7.70 -10.78
CA ASN A 33 6.21 8.63 -10.17
C ASN A 33 4.74 8.24 -10.41
N GLY A 34 4.44 7.59 -11.53
CA GLY A 34 3.09 7.11 -11.83
C GLY A 34 2.68 6.00 -10.88
N GLN A 35 3.56 5.03 -10.65
CA GLN A 35 3.35 3.95 -9.69
C GLN A 35 3.14 4.47 -8.27
N ILE A 36 3.94 5.44 -7.83
CA ILE A 36 3.80 6.03 -6.49
C ILE A 36 2.47 6.79 -6.33
N LYS A 37 2.08 7.58 -7.36
CA LYS A 37 0.78 8.27 -7.35
C LYS A 37 -0.38 7.28 -7.39
N SER A 38 -0.25 6.21 -8.16
CA SER A 38 -1.29 5.17 -8.24
C SER A 38 -1.48 4.45 -6.90
N ALA A 39 -0.38 4.13 -6.20
CA ALA A 39 -0.43 3.59 -4.85
C ALA A 39 -1.18 4.52 -3.89
N TYR A 40 -0.90 5.82 -3.96
CA TYR A 40 -1.59 6.81 -3.15
C TYR A 40 -3.09 6.86 -3.45
N TYR A 41 -3.49 6.96 -4.72
CA TYR A 41 -4.90 7.06 -5.09
C TYR A 41 -5.68 5.79 -4.75
N LEU A 42 -5.13 4.61 -5.05
CA LEU A 42 -5.78 3.34 -4.72
C LEU A 42 -5.96 3.19 -3.21
N ASN A 43 -4.94 3.53 -2.42
CA ASN A 43 -5.04 3.47 -0.96
C ASN A 43 -6.05 4.49 -0.40
N LYS A 44 -6.15 5.71 -0.98
CA LYS A 44 -7.17 6.70 -0.58
C LYS A 44 -8.58 6.18 -0.82
N ILE A 45 -8.82 5.51 -1.94
CA ILE A 45 -10.11 4.86 -2.24
C ILE A 45 -10.36 3.73 -1.24
N ALA A 46 -9.36 2.87 -1.03
CA ALA A 46 -9.44 1.76 -0.08
C ALA A 46 -9.75 2.23 1.35
N HIS A 47 -9.13 3.34 1.80
CA HIS A 47 -9.45 3.95 3.10
C HIS A 47 -10.90 4.46 3.18
N LEU A 48 -11.42 5.06 2.12
CA LEU A 48 -12.82 5.53 2.11
C LEU A 48 -13.81 4.37 2.18
N LEU A 49 -13.48 3.23 1.55
CA LEU A 49 -14.29 1.99 1.59
C LEU A 49 -14.12 1.24 2.92
N PHE A 50 -12.92 1.21 3.48
CA PHE A 50 -12.53 0.42 4.65
C PHE A 50 -11.73 1.24 5.67
N PRO A 51 -12.32 2.29 6.29
CA PRO A 51 -11.57 3.22 7.15
C PRO A 51 -10.98 2.56 8.39
N ASP A 52 -11.60 1.49 8.88
CA ASP A 52 -11.12 0.73 10.02
C ASP A 52 -9.92 -0.18 9.67
N ASN A 53 -9.80 -0.59 8.41
CA ASN A 53 -8.81 -1.58 7.98
C ASN A 53 -7.63 -0.96 7.21
N VAL A 54 -7.83 0.15 6.52
CA VAL A 54 -6.79 0.77 5.69
C VAL A 54 -6.34 2.08 6.30
N PRO A 55 -5.02 2.29 6.52
CA PRO A 55 -4.50 3.52 7.12
C PRO A 55 -4.82 4.76 6.28
N LEU A 56 -5.06 5.88 6.95
CA LEU A 56 -5.20 7.17 6.27
C LEU A 56 -3.84 7.63 5.73
N LEU A 57 -3.81 7.94 4.43
CA LEU A 57 -2.63 8.54 3.79
C LEU A 57 -2.81 10.04 3.58
N SER A 58 -1.70 10.77 3.69
CA SER A 58 -1.58 12.17 3.28
C SER A 58 -0.29 12.38 2.47
N VAL A 59 -0.30 13.38 1.60
CA VAL A 59 0.94 13.78 0.89
C VAL A 59 1.80 14.58 1.85
N ALA A 60 3.04 14.18 2.03
CA ALA A 60 4.03 15.04 2.65
C ALA A 60 4.35 16.15 1.64
N GLY A 61 3.97 17.39 1.96
CA GLY A 61 4.23 18.55 1.10
C GLY A 61 5.68 18.58 0.60
N ASN A 62 5.89 19.04 -0.61
CA ASN A 62 7.20 19.16 -1.27
C ASN A 62 8.23 19.79 -0.34
N THR A 63 9.16 19.00 0.17
CA THR A 63 10.38 19.55 0.76
C THR A 63 11.09 20.34 -0.31
N LYS A 64 11.43 21.60 0.00
CA LYS A 64 12.02 22.60 -0.89
C LYS A 64 12.96 22.00 -1.93
N LYS A 65 12.71 22.33 -3.21
CA LYS A 65 13.51 21.93 -4.36
C LYS A 65 14.99 22.14 -4.09
N SER A 66 15.74 21.09 -3.92
CA SER A 66 17.18 21.10 -4.15
C SER A 66 17.38 20.81 -5.65
N PHE A 67 17.92 21.75 -6.38
CA PHE A 67 18.09 21.75 -7.84
C PHE A 67 18.87 20.54 -8.40
N LEU A 68 19.48 19.72 -7.56
CA LEU A 68 20.39 18.62 -7.93
C LEU A 68 19.99 17.24 -7.39
N ARG A 69 18.90 17.11 -6.62
CA ARG A 69 18.46 15.79 -6.11
C ARG A 69 17.07 15.45 -6.63
N ARG A 70 16.95 14.32 -7.35
CA ARG A 70 15.65 13.71 -7.67
C ARG A 70 14.83 13.63 -6.39
N GLN A 71 13.70 14.34 -6.34
CA GLN A 71 12.79 14.32 -5.20
C GLN A 71 12.33 12.90 -4.94
N LYS A 72 12.54 12.41 -3.74
CA LYS A 72 11.86 11.18 -3.25
C LYS A 72 10.41 11.55 -3.03
N SER A 73 9.51 10.78 -3.61
CA SER A 73 8.08 10.90 -3.28
C SER A 73 7.87 10.38 -1.86
N ILE A 74 7.31 11.24 -1.03
CA ILE A 74 7.10 10.98 0.39
C ILE A 74 5.60 10.99 0.65
N ILE A 75 5.09 9.90 1.22
CA ILE A 75 3.73 9.78 1.72
C ILE A 75 3.79 9.70 3.24
N ARG A 76 2.83 10.31 3.92
CA ARG A 76 2.58 10.10 5.35
C ARG A 76 1.43 9.15 5.51
N ALA A 77 1.53 8.30 6.52
CA ALA A 77 0.45 7.40 6.92
C ALA A 77 0.20 7.52 8.42
N GLU A 78 -0.99 7.15 8.86
CA GLU A 78 -1.32 6.89 10.24
C GLU A 78 -0.30 5.88 10.82
N ARG A 79 0.23 6.19 12.01
CA ARG A 79 1.09 5.24 12.74
C ARG A 79 0.23 4.16 13.37
N ILE A 80 0.53 2.92 13.04
CA ILE A 80 -0.17 1.76 13.58
C ILE A 80 0.65 1.16 14.71
N GLU A 81 0.04 0.94 15.86
CA GLU A 81 0.62 0.09 16.91
C GLU A 81 0.46 -1.37 16.49
N HIS A 82 1.59 -2.04 16.33
CA HIS A 82 1.61 -3.43 15.88
C HIS A 82 1.32 -4.38 17.02
N ASP A 83 0.58 -5.46 16.72
CA ASP A 83 0.48 -6.59 17.63
C ASP A 83 1.86 -7.28 17.81
N PRO A 84 2.06 -8.01 18.95
CA PRO A 84 3.35 -8.64 19.24
C PRO A 84 3.85 -9.59 18.16
N GLY A 85 2.96 -10.34 17.50
CA GLY A 85 3.33 -11.25 16.41
C GLY A 85 3.86 -10.49 15.20
N HIS A 86 3.24 -9.35 14.85
CA HIS A 86 3.74 -8.49 13.77
C HIS A 86 5.09 -7.87 14.13
N ALA A 87 5.24 -7.37 15.36
CA ALA A 87 6.51 -6.82 15.84
C ALA A 87 7.64 -7.87 15.78
N LYS A 88 7.36 -9.12 16.21
CA LYS A 88 8.29 -10.25 16.10
C LYS A 88 8.69 -10.52 14.65
N MET A 89 7.73 -10.58 13.71
CA MET A 89 8.04 -10.79 12.29
C MET A 89 8.91 -9.67 11.71
N GLN A 90 8.62 -8.41 12.06
CA GLN A 90 9.44 -7.27 11.60
C GLN A 90 10.87 -7.34 12.14
N GLN A 91 11.05 -7.71 13.40
CA GLN A 91 12.37 -7.90 14.01
C GLN A 91 13.15 -9.02 13.30
N LEU A 92 12.54 -10.21 13.14
CA LEU A 92 13.16 -11.33 12.44
C LEU A 92 13.58 -10.97 11.00
N ARG A 93 12.79 -10.16 10.31
CA ARG A 93 13.10 -9.69 8.96
C ARG A 93 14.19 -8.61 8.93
N ALA A 94 14.29 -7.78 9.98
CA ALA A 94 15.34 -6.76 10.08
C ALA A 94 16.72 -7.34 10.37
N ASP A 95 16.76 -8.44 11.11
CA ASP A 95 18.01 -9.10 11.53
C ASP A 95 18.65 -9.94 10.42
N LYS A 96 17.94 -10.18 9.32
CA LYS A 96 18.38 -11.03 8.21
C LYS A 96 18.37 -10.32 6.87
N THR A 97 19.39 -10.58 6.05
CA THR A 97 19.45 -10.09 4.66
C THR A 97 18.49 -10.84 3.74
N SER A 98 18.18 -12.11 4.06
CA SER A 98 17.16 -12.95 3.41
C SER A 98 16.58 -13.90 4.42
N LEU A 99 15.29 -14.21 4.28
CA LEU A 99 14.63 -15.28 5.03
C LEU A 99 14.80 -16.58 4.24
N ASP A 100 15.17 -17.64 4.93
CA ASP A 100 15.31 -18.98 4.35
C ASP A 100 14.32 -19.97 5.00
N SER A 101 14.28 -21.20 4.51
CA SER A 101 13.40 -22.24 5.04
C SER A 101 13.65 -22.63 6.51
N GLY A 102 14.78 -22.20 7.10
CA GLY A 102 15.10 -22.39 8.50
C GLY A 102 14.46 -21.34 9.43
N ASP A 103 13.84 -20.28 8.88
CA ASP A 103 13.18 -19.21 9.65
C ASP A 103 11.77 -19.60 10.10
N THR A 104 11.65 -20.78 10.74
CA THR A 104 10.36 -21.38 11.14
C THR A 104 9.49 -20.47 11.98
N ASP A 105 10.09 -19.65 12.84
CA ASP A 105 9.37 -18.70 13.70
C ASP A 105 8.69 -17.61 12.87
N PHE A 106 9.36 -17.07 11.85
CA PHE A 106 8.77 -16.09 10.95
C PHE A 106 7.60 -16.68 10.17
N PHE A 107 7.81 -17.84 9.54
CA PHE A 107 6.76 -18.49 8.75
C PHE A 107 5.59 -18.98 9.60
N THR A 108 5.84 -19.36 10.85
CA THR A 108 4.77 -19.72 11.80
C THR A 108 3.89 -18.52 12.13
N GLU A 109 4.47 -17.36 12.43
CA GLU A 109 3.70 -16.13 12.72
C GLU A 109 2.99 -15.63 11.47
N GLN A 110 3.62 -15.73 10.30
CA GLN A 110 3.00 -15.39 9.02
C GLN A 110 1.77 -16.28 8.77
N ALA A 111 1.90 -17.59 8.87
CA ALA A 111 0.80 -18.54 8.68
C ALA A 111 -0.35 -18.36 9.66
N LYS A 112 -0.07 -17.99 10.92
CA LYS A 112 -1.12 -17.63 11.89
C LYS A 112 -1.96 -16.46 11.40
N LYS A 113 -1.31 -15.40 10.87
CA LYS A 113 -2.01 -14.23 10.37
C LYS A 113 -2.78 -14.50 9.07
N GLU A 114 -2.21 -15.26 8.14
CA GLU A 114 -2.88 -15.69 6.91
C GLU A 114 -4.13 -16.54 7.19
N ASN A 115 -4.13 -17.27 8.29
CA ASN A 115 -5.27 -18.09 8.74
C ASN A 115 -6.21 -17.36 9.70
N ASP A 116 -5.92 -16.12 10.08
CA ASP A 116 -6.78 -15.33 10.94
C ASP A 116 -8.13 -15.01 10.25
N PRO A 117 -9.27 -15.33 10.89
CA PRO A 117 -10.60 -15.10 10.29
C PRO A 117 -10.85 -13.63 9.91
N ASP A 118 -10.41 -12.68 10.75
CA ASP A 118 -10.63 -11.25 10.50
C ASP A 118 -9.79 -10.75 9.32
N VAL A 119 -8.58 -11.31 9.12
CA VAL A 119 -7.73 -11.05 7.95
C VAL A 119 -8.40 -11.58 6.70
N LYS A 120 -8.87 -12.83 6.72
CA LYS A 120 -9.59 -13.45 5.59
C LYS A 120 -10.87 -12.70 5.25
N GLU A 121 -11.62 -12.25 6.24
CA GLU A 121 -12.81 -11.44 6.03
C GLU A 121 -12.46 -10.12 5.32
N PHE A 122 -11.44 -9.41 5.80
CA PHE A 122 -11.01 -8.17 5.16
C PHE A 122 -10.56 -8.40 3.70
N ILE A 123 -9.75 -9.43 3.43
CA ILE A 123 -9.31 -9.79 2.07
C ILE A 123 -10.52 -10.03 1.15
N ASN A 124 -11.51 -10.79 1.62
CA ASN A 124 -12.72 -11.07 0.84
C ASN A 124 -13.52 -9.78 0.57
N ARG A 125 -13.69 -8.92 1.57
CA ARG A 125 -14.38 -7.63 1.40
C ARG A 125 -13.67 -6.72 0.40
N ALA A 126 -12.34 -6.64 0.47
CA ALA A 126 -11.53 -5.87 -0.47
C ALA A 126 -11.69 -6.42 -1.90
N LYS A 127 -11.63 -7.74 -2.09
CA LYS A 127 -11.84 -8.42 -3.38
C LYS A 127 -13.23 -8.16 -3.96
N VAL A 128 -14.27 -8.23 -3.13
CA VAL A 128 -15.66 -7.92 -3.55
C VAL A 128 -15.81 -6.46 -3.96
N ALA A 129 -15.01 -5.55 -3.37
CA ALA A 129 -14.96 -4.14 -3.78
C ALA A 129 -14.01 -3.87 -4.96
N GLY A 130 -13.45 -4.90 -5.57
CA GLY A 130 -12.56 -4.78 -6.72
C GLY A 130 -11.13 -4.36 -6.39
N ILE A 131 -10.69 -4.49 -5.13
CA ILE A 131 -9.30 -4.19 -4.70
C ILE A 131 -8.60 -5.51 -4.40
N PHE A 132 -7.48 -5.76 -5.07
CA PHE A 132 -6.65 -6.94 -4.83
C PHE A 132 -5.55 -6.60 -3.83
N VAL A 133 -5.70 -7.11 -2.62
CA VAL A 133 -4.72 -6.98 -1.55
C VAL A 133 -3.85 -8.23 -1.49
N ASP A 134 -2.58 -8.04 -1.12
CA ASP A 134 -1.65 -9.15 -0.90
C ASP A 134 -2.10 -9.94 0.34
N ASP A 135 -2.17 -11.26 0.25
CA ASP A 135 -2.59 -12.17 1.30
C ASP A 135 -1.48 -12.54 2.29
N GLY A 136 -0.24 -12.11 2.04
CA GLY A 136 0.89 -12.36 2.94
C GLY A 136 0.66 -11.80 4.34
N GLY A 137 0.68 -12.68 5.37
CA GLY A 137 0.40 -12.32 6.76
C GLY A 137 1.23 -11.18 7.33
N VAL A 138 2.41 -10.92 6.76
CA VAL A 138 3.29 -9.79 7.12
C VAL A 138 2.66 -8.42 6.81
N ASN A 139 1.67 -8.37 5.92
CA ASN A 139 0.99 -7.14 5.51
C ASN A 139 -0.17 -6.75 6.45
N TYR A 140 -0.41 -7.51 7.50
CA TYR A 140 -1.53 -7.29 8.42
C TYR A 140 -1.06 -7.20 9.87
N SER A 141 -1.69 -6.29 10.62
CA SER A 141 -1.51 -6.18 12.07
C SER A 141 -2.86 -6.03 12.76
N LYS A 142 -3.05 -6.70 13.89
CA LYS A 142 -4.19 -6.42 14.78
C LYS A 142 -3.82 -5.26 15.68
N ILE A 143 -4.70 -4.26 15.74
CA ILE A 143 -4.56 -3.13 16.65
C ILE A 143 -5.35 -3.39 17.94
N PRO A 144 -5.11 -2.62 19.02
CA PRO A 144 -5.96 -2.68 20.20
C PRO A 144 -7.44 -2.58 19.85
N GLY A 145 -8.26 -3.47 20.42
CA GLY A 145 -9.68 -3.61 20.04
C GLY A 145 -9.95 -4.66 18.95
N GLY A 146 -8.92 -5.39 18.48
CA GLY A 146 -9.06 -6.56 17.61
C GLY A 146 -9.23 -6.28 16.12
N LYS A 147 -9.28 -5.00 15.70
CA LYS A 147 -9.41 -4.64 14.29
C LYS A 147 -8.14 -4.95 13.52
N VAL A 148 -8.27 -5.47 12.30
CA VAL A 148 -7.17 -5.74 11.38
C VAL A 148 -6.83 -4.47 10.60
N LYS A 149 -5.55 -4.09 10.57
CA LYS A 149 -5.00 -3.06 9.68
C LYS A 149 -4.17 -3.69 8.59
N TYR A 150 -4.43 -3.29 7.34
CA TYR A 150 -3.61 -3.61 6.17
C TYR A 150 -2.51 -2.58 6.03
N LEU A 151 -1.27 -3.02 6.06
CA LEU A 151 -0.09 -2.15 6.19
C LEU A 151 0.63 -1.91 4.86
N ASP A 152 0.29 -2.69 3.84
CA ASP A 152 0.98 -2.59 2.57
C ASP A 152 0.33 -1.55 1.65
N ILE A 153 1.18 -0.70 1.08
CA ILE A 153 0.78 0.34 0.13
C ILE A 153 1.48 0.02 -1.17
N ASN A 154 0.78 -0.74 -2.01
CA ASN A 154 1.30 -1.20 -3.29
C ASN A 154 0.89 -0.27 -4.43
N PRO A 155 1.71 -0.14 -5.48
CA PRO A 155 1.28 0.46 -6.74
C PRO A 155 0.02 -0.22 -7.27
N ALA A 156 -0.83 0.56 -7.94
CA ALA A 156 -2.05 0.02 -8.54
C ALA A 156 -1.77 -0.89 -9.75
N TRP A 157 -0.52 -0.99 -10.17
CA TRP A 157 -0.08 -1.94 -11.20
C TRP A 157 1.34 -2.46 -10.93
N ALA A 158 1.58 -3.67 -11.41
CA ALA A 158 2.88 -4.29 -11.52
C ALA A 158 3.13 -4.75 -12.96
N TYR A 159 4.33 -5.23 -13.26
CA TYR A 159 4.66 -5.79 -14.55
C TYR A 159 5.04 -7.26 -14.43
N GLU A 160 4.48 -8.08 -15.30
CA GLU A 160 4.91 -9.44 -15.55
C GLU A 160 5.39 -9.54 -17.01
N GLY A 161 6.70 -9.55 -17.20
CA GLY A 161 7.30 -9.37 -18.52
C GLY A 161 6.91 -8.01 -19.14
N HIS A 162 6.17 -8.04 -20.25
CA HIS A 162 5.67 -6.85 -20.96
C HIS A 162 4.20 -6.53 -20.66
N THR A 163 3.56 -7.29 -19.76
CA THR A 163 2.13 -7.13 -19.45
C THR A 163 1.98 -6.35 -18.14
N MET A 164 1.08 -5.37 -18.16
CA MET A 164 0.67 -4.64 -16.97
C MET A 164 -0.44 -5.40 -16.24
N ILE A 165 -0.21 -5.74 -14.98
CA ILE A 165 -1.17 -6.38 -14.09
C ILE A 165 -1.71 -5.34 -13.13
N LEU A 166 -3.03 -5.16 -13.09
CA LEU A 166 -3.68 -4.22 -12.20
C LEU A 166 -3.95 -4.84 -10.82
N GLY A 167 -3.72 -4.07 -9.77
CA GLY A 167 -4.09 -4.39 -8.40
C GLY A 167 -5.57 -4.11 -8.07
N PHE A 168 -6.40 -3.84 -9.08
CA PHE A 168 -7.84 -3.59 -8.92
C PHE A 168 -8.63 -3.94 -10.18
N ASN A 169 -9.94 -4.17 -10.01
CA ASN A 169 -10.90 -4.26 -11.12
C ASN A 169 -11.66 -2.93 -11.20
N ALA A 170 -11.54 -2.23 -12.33
CA ALA A 170 -12.06 -0.88 -12.48
C ALA A 170 -13.59 -0.81 -12.39
N ASP A 171 -14.31 -1.77 -13.00
CA ASP A 171 -15.78 -1.77 -13.04
C ASP A 171 -16.36 -2.05 -11.65
N ILE A 172 -15.84 -3.07 -10.98
CA ILE A 172 -16.27 -3.44 -9.63
C ILE A 172 -15.93 -2.31 -8.63
N LEU A 173 -14.75 -1.68 -8.76
CA LEU A 173 -14.35 -0.58 -7.90
C LEU A 173 -15.22 0.66 -8.12
N ALA A 174 -15.61 0.96 -9.36
CA ALA A 174 -16.54 2.04 -9.67
C ALA A 174 -17.92 1.81 -9.03
N GLU A 175 -18.43 0.56 -9.07
CA GLU A 175 -19.65 0.18 -8.39
C GLU A 175 -19.54 0.33 -6.87
N ALA A 176 -18.48 -0.17 -6.26
CA ALA A 176 -18.23 -0.04 -4.83
C ALA A 176 -18.17 1.44 -4.39
N ILE A 177 -17.51 2.31 -5.17
CA ILE A 177 -17.47 3.75 -4.93
C ILE A 177 -18.88 4.37 -5.02
N SER A 178 -19.69 3.91 -5.98
CA SER A 178 -21.06 4.43 -6.18
C SER A 178 -21.98 4.12 -5.01
N ASN A 179 -21.66 3.11 -4.20
CA ASN A 179 -22.39 2.72 -3.01
C ASN A 179 -21.91 3.45 -1.73
N LEU A 180 -20.87 4.30 -1.81
CA LEU A 180 -20.43 5.10 -0.68
C LEU A 180 -21.46 6.17 -0.29
N PRO A 181 -21.48 6.62 1.00
CA PRO A 181 -22.20 7.80 1.43
C PRO A 181 -21.87 9.04 0.58
N ALA A 182 -22.82 9.95 0.42
CA ALA A 182 -22.71 11.09 -0.49
C ALA A 182 -21.48 11.98 -0.22
N ASP A 183 -21.15 12.18 1.07
CA ASP A 183 -19.99 12.95 1.51
C ASP A 183 -18.63 12.34 1.10
N LYS A 184 -18.57 11.03 0.97
CA LYS A 184 -17.36 10.28 0.57
C LYS A 184 -17.30 9.99 -0.94
N LYS A 185 -18.45 9.80 -1.56
CA LYS A 185 -18.59 9.41 -2.97
C LYS A 185 -17.86 10.37 -3.92
N GLY A 186 -18.09 11.66 -3.80
CA GLY A 186 -17.45 12.67 -4.66
C GLY A 186 -15.93 12.66 -4.56
N ILE A 187 -15.40 12.49 -3.35
CA ILE A 187 -13.96 12.41 -3.09
C ILE A 187 -13.38 11.13 -3.71
N ALA A 188 -14.04 9.99 -3.51
CA ALA A 188 -13.62 8.71 -4.05
C ALA A 188 -13.61 8.70 -5.60
N HIS A 189 -14.65 9.28 -6.25
CA HIS A 189 -14.67 9.45 -7.70
C HIS A 189 -13.53 10.33 -8.22
N GLY A 190 -13.14 11.38 -7.48
CA GLY A 190 -11.97 12.20 -7.82
C GLY A 190 -10.67 11.39 -7.82
N TYR A 191 -10.44 10.58 -6.81
CA TYR A 191 -9.26 9.69 -6.76
C TYR A 191 -9.32 8.60 -7.84
N PHE A 192 -10.49 8.02 -8.09
CA PHE A 192 -10.68 6.98 -9.10
C PHE A 192 -10.41 7.48 -10.52
N ARG A 193 -10.91 8.68 -10.85
CA ARG A 193 -10.61 9.32 -12.13
C ARG A 193 -9.10 9.51 -12.32
N ASN A 194 -8.42 10.09 -11.33
CA ASN A 194 -6.97 10.30 -11.38
C ASN A 194 -6.19 8.97 -11.50
N LEU A 195 -6.67 7.91 -10.86
CA LEU A 195 -6.09 6.57 -10.96
C LEU A 195 -6.23 6.02 -12.38
N ASN A 196 -7.43 6.08 -12.97
CA ASN A 196 -7.69 5.59 -14.32
C ASN A 196 -6.92 6.38 -15.39
N GLU A 197 -6.76 7.69 -15.23
CA GLU A 197 -5.91 8.52 -16.11
C GLU A 197 -4.46 8.03 -16.09
N LEU A 198 -3.88 7.74 -14.92
CA LEU A 198 -2.52 7.22 -14.81
C LEU A 198 -2.38 5.83 -15.46
N VAL A 199 -3.34 4.94 -15.23
CA VAL A 199 -3.36 3.59 -15.83
C VAL A 199 -3.45 3.69 -17.36
N GLY A 200 -4.35 4.53 -17.88
CA GLY A 200 -4.52 4.73 -19.32
C GLY A 200 -3.27 5.29 -20.01
N LEU A 201 -2.61 6.29 -19.39
CA LEU A 201 -1.34 6.83 -19.89
C LEU A 201 -0.25 5.76 -19.92
N LYS A 202 -0.17 4.93 -18.90
CA LYS A 202 0.84 3.88 -18.82
C LYS A 202 0.58 2.75 -19.80
N GLN A 203 -0.68 2.36 -20.01
CA GLN A 203 -1.05 1.38 -21.05
C GLN A 203 -0.70 1.88 -22.44
N ALA A 204 -1.02 3.12 -22.76
CA ALA A 204 -0.68 3.72 -24.06
C ALA A 204 0.84 3.73 -24.32
N GLU A 205 1.66 4.04 -23.28
CA GLU A 205 3.12 3.96 -23.38
C GLU A 205 3.60 2.54 -23.72
N LEU A 206 3.05 1.53 -23.06
CA LEU A 206 3.39 0.11 -23.31
C LEU A 206 2.99 -0.33 -24.72
N ASP A 207 1.82 0.08 -25.18
CA ASP A 207 1.32 -0.27 -26.52
C ASP A 207 2.21 0.33 -27.63
N LEU A 208 2.75 1.54 -27.42
CA LEU A 208 3.73 2.14 -28.33
C LEU A 208 5.05 1.38 -28.34
N LEU A 209 5.56 0.97 -27.19
CA LEU A 209 6.79 0.21 -27.08
C LEU A 209 6.66 -1.20 -27.73
N ASN A 210 5.50 -1.81 -27.67
CA ASN A 210 5.24 -3.11 -28.27
C ASN A 210 5.00 -3.06 -29.80
N LYS A 211 4.54 -1.92 -30.33
CA LYS A 211 4.37 -1.71 -31.79
C LYS A 211 5.67 -1.40 -32.51
N GLY A 212 6.72 -0.97 -31.80
CA GLY A 212 8.03 -0.65 -32.33
C GLY A 212 9.01 -1.82 -32.41
N LYS A 213 8.54 -3.02 -32.05
CA LYS A 213 9.28 -4.28 -32.16
C LYS A 213 8.70 -5.14 -33.26
#